data_259da95637fd32064142b59e572d5a9a
#
_entry.id   259da95637fd32064142b59e572d5a9a
#
_cell.length_a   1.000
_cell.length_b   1.000
_cell.length_c   1.000
_cell.angle_alpha   90.00
_cell.angle_beta   90.00
_cell.angle_gamma   90.00
#
_symmetry.space_group_name_H-M   'P 1'
#
loop_
_entity.id
_entity.type
_entity.pdbx_description
1 polymer ?
#
loop_
_entity_poly.entity_id
_entity_poly.type
_entity_poly.pdbx_seq_one_letter_code
_entity_poly.pdbx_strand_id
1 'polypeptide(L)'
;LRAFGLVSPLLIFLTVLFVLPILLLLWQGVYDTRFTNLMPETSLALNDWDGVSEPSEEMYAALVVDLVNARKNKTIGKVATRVNRELSGTRSLFTSSAKKADKLKPPYKKSLKKLKKKWSKLETWQAMKVSSNVFTFGYIAAALDYKLNADGSLSLQDEKRRIHIKLYLRTLEISLIVTIAALLLGYPIAYLMASLPLRTSNLLLILVLLPFWTSLLVRTTAWIAM
;
A
#
# COMPACT_ATOMS: atom_id res chain seq x y z
N LEU A 1 -25.26 26.16 20.02
CA LEU A 1 -24.31 26.97 19.21
C LEU A 1 -23.07 27.35 20.00
N ARG A 2 -23.16 27.85 21.26
CA ARG A 2 -21.98 28.24 22.06
C ARG A 2 -21.05 27.07 22.39
N ALA A 3 -21.58 25.87 22.65
CA ALA A 3 -20.76 24.67 22.91
C ALA A 3 -19.94 24.24 21.68
N PHE A 4 -20.52 24.33 20.47
CA PHE A 4 -19.78 24.06 19.23
C PHE A 4 -18.65 25.06 18.98
N GLY A 5 -18.84 26.34 19.34
CA GLY A 5 -17.79 27.36 19.23
C GLY A 5 -16.58 27.09 20.12
N LEU A 6 -16.79 26.50 21.31
CA LEU A 6 -15.69 26.13 22.21
C LEU A 6 -14.92 24.88 21.77
N VAL A 7 -15.61 23.93 21.14
CA VAL A 7 -15.01 22.67 20.68
C VAL A 7 -14.43 22.79 19.25
N SER A 8 -14.90 23.78 18.47
CA SER A 8 -14.53 23.94 17.07
C SER A 8 -13.00 24.04 16.81
N PRO A 9 -12.17 24.75 17.60
CA PRO A 9 -10.75 24.81 17.34
C PRO A 9 -10.07 23.43 17.41
N LEU A 10 -10.43 22.64 18.42
CA LEU A 10 -9.91 21.28 18.58
C LEU A 10 -10.43 20.36 17.47
N LEU A 11 -11.70 20.47 17.11
CA LEU A 11 -12.32 19.66 16.08
C LEU A 11 -11.74 19.97 14.69
N ILE A 12 -11.51 21.24 14.37
CA ILE A 12 -10.84 21.67 13.14
C ILE A 12 -9.40 21.11 13.10
N PHE A 13 -8.65 21.25 14.21
CA PHE A 13 -7.30 20.71 14.32
C PHE A 13 -7.25 19.21 14.04
N LEU A 14 -8.11 18.42 14.69
CA LEU A 14 -8.21 16.98 14.47
C LEU A 14 -8.64 16.63 13.03
N THR A 15 -9.59 17.36 12.49
CA THR A 15 -10.08 17.14 11.12
C THR A 15 -8.95 17.40 10.10
N VAL A 16 -8.25 18.51 10.23
CA VAL A 16 -7.19 18.88 9.27
C VAL A 16 -5.95 17.99 9.40
N LEU A 17 -5.53 17.62 10.63
CA LEU A 17 -4.31 16.85 10.82
C LEU A 17 -4.48 15.34 10.75
N PHE A 18 -5.69 14.81 11.01
CA PHE A 18 -5.92 13.37 11.02
C PHE A 18 -6.92 12.93 9.97
N VAL A 19 -8.13 13.51 9.95
CA VAL A 19 -9.21 13.04 9.07
C VAL A 19 -8.88 13.33 7.61
N LEU A 20 -8.44 14.56 7.29
CA LEU A 20 -8.13 14.96 5.91
C LEU A 20 -7.00 14.11 5.29
N PRO A 21 -5.85 13.88 5.93
CA PRO A 21 -4.82 13.00 5.39
C PRO A 21 -5.29 11.56 5.19
N ILE A 22 -6.12 11.02 6.09
CA ILE A 22 -6.69 9.68 5.96
C ILE A 22 -7.60 9.62 4.72
N LEU A 23 -8.50 10.59 4.55
CA LEU A 23 -9.38 10.66 3.39
C LEU A 23 -8.60 10.82 2.08
N LEU A 24 -7.53 11.61 2.06
CA LEU A 24 -6.64 11.75 0.90
C LEU A 24 -5.91 10.45 0.58
N LEU A 25 -5.47 9.69 1.58
CA LEU A 25 -4.85 8.37 1.37
C LEU A 25 -5.87 7.36 0.81
N LEU A 26 -7.08 7.34 1.33
CA LEU A 26 -8.17 6.50 0.80
C LEU A 26 -8.51 6.87 -0.63
N TRP A 27 -8.59 8.16 -0.94
CA TRP A 27 -8.81 8.66 -2.31
C TRP A 27 -7.70 8.19 -3.26
N GLN A 28 -6.43 8.32 -2.86
CA GLN A 28 -5.29 7.82 -3.64
C GLN A 28 -5.30 6.29 -3.81
N GLY A 29 -5.97 5.58 -2.91
CA GLY A 29 -6.18 4.12 -3.01
C GLY A 29 -7.18 3.73 -4.11
N VAL A 30 -8.03 4.65 -4.54
CA VAL A 30 -9.05 4.42 -5.59
C VAL A 30 -8.68 5.13 -6.89
N TYR A 31 -8.07 6.31 -6.81
CA TYR A 31 -7.72 7.15 -7.95
C TYR A 31 -6.21 7.17 -8.18
N ASP A 32 -5.73 6.52 -9.24
CA ASP A 32 -4.31 6.41 -9.57
C ASP A 32 -4.05 6.66 -11.06
N THR A 33 -3.61 7.87 -11.40
CA THR A 33 -3.29 8.30 -12.76
C THR A 33 -1.83 8.09 -13.16
N ARG A 34 -1.02 7.48 -12.29
CA ARG A 34 0.44 7.40 -12.51
C ARG A 34 0.83 6.66 -13.79
N PHE A 35 0.13 5.58 -14.12
CA PHE A 35 0.42 4.84 -15.35
C PHE A 35 -0.04 5.64 -16.57
N THR A 36 -1.29 6.09 -16.58
CA THR A 36 -1.92 6.82 -17.71
C THR A 36 -1.17 8.09 -18.06
N ASN A 37 -0.74 8.87 -17.06
CA ASN A 37 -0.02 10.12 -17.29
C ASN A 37 1.43 9.91 -17.76
N LEU A 38 2.06 8.80 -17.40
CA LEU A 38 3.46 8.53 -17.70
C LEU A 38 3.66 7.60 -18.90
N MET A 39 2.60 6.90 -19.33
CA MET A 39 2.57 5.96 -20.44
C MET A 39 1.29 6.21 -21.29
N PRO A 40 1.09 7.41 -21.87
CA PRO A 40 -0.16 7.78 -22.52
C PRO A 40 -0.46 6.92 -23.76
N GLU A 41 0.52 6.72 -24.64
CA GLU A 41 0.35 5.94 -25.87
C GLU A 41 0.02 4.47 -25.56
N THR A 42 0.74 3.89 -24.61
CA THR A 42 0.48 2.52 -24.15
C THR A 42 -0.91 2.42 -23.51
N SER A 43 -1.31 3.42 -22.74
CA SER A 43 -2.60 3.44 -22.05
C SER A 43 -3.76 3.47 -23.04
N LEU A 44 -3.66 4.29 -24.10
CA LEU A 44 -4.64 4.35 -25.18
C LEU A 44 -4.74 3.00 -25.89
N ALA A 45 -3.62 2.41 -26.30
CA ALA A 45 -3.60 1.11 -26.97
C ALA A 45 -4.14 -0.03 -26.10
N LEU A 46 -3.99 0.07 -24.77
CA LEU A 46 -4.53 -0.90 -23.82
C LEU A 46 -6.04 -0.78 -23.59
N ASN A 47 -6.62 0.42 -23.74
CA ASN A 47 -8.06 0.62 -23.57
C ASN A 47 -8.89 -0.17 -24.57
N ASP A 48 -8.46 -0.21 -25.82
CA ASP A 48 -9.15 -0.92 -26.91
C ASP A 48 -8.87 -2.42 -26.94
N TRP A 49 -7.92 -2.90 -26.14
CA TRP A 49 -7.54 -4.30 -26.09
C TRP A 49 -8.48 -5.10 -25.15
N ASP A 50 -8.88 -6.30 -25.58
CA ASP A 50 -9.77 -7.20 -24.82
C ASP A 50 -9.16 -7.82 -23.56
N GLY A 51 -7.82 -7.81 -23.44
CA GLY A 51 -7.10 -8.42 -22.30
C GLY A 51 -6.82 -9.92 -22.45
N VAL A 52 -7.26 -10.54 -23.54
CA VAL A 52 -7.16 -12.00 -23.78
C VAL A 52 -6.37 -12.31 -25.06
N SER A 53 -6.59 -11.56 -26.13
CA SER A 53 -5.90 -11.73 -27.40
C SER A 53 -4.41 -11.40 -27.30
N GLU A 54 -3.62 -11.91 -28.25
CA GLU A 54 -2.20 -11.58 -28.29
C GLU A 54 -2.01 -10.10 -28.64
N PRO A 55 -1.16 -9.34 -27.88
CA PRO A 55 -0.94 -7.93 -28.13
C PRO A 55 -0.46 -7.64 -29.55
N SER A 56 -1.04 -6.62 -30.16
CA SER A 56 -0.75 -6.20 -31.54
C SER A 56 0.63 -5.51 -31.64
N GLU A 57 1.16 -5.41 -32.87
CA GLU A 57 2.41 -4.69 -33.13
C GLU A 57 2.30 -3.20 -32.72
N GLU A 58 1.13 -2.59 -32.87
CA GLU A 58 0.85 -1.21 -32.48
C GLU A 58 0.99 -1.01 -30.98
N MET A 59 0.51 -1.95 -30.16
CA MET A 59 0.69 -1.92 -28.70
C MET A 59 2.17 -2.00 -28.31
N TYR A 60 2.96 -2.83 -29.01
CA TYR A 60 4.41 -2.88 -28.78
C TYR A 60 5.10 -1.57 -29.22
N ALA A 61 4.66 -0.95 -30.31
CA ALA A 61 5.17 0.34 -30.76
C ALA A 61 4.88 1.45 -29.74
N ALA A 62 3.63 1.56 -29.30
CA ALA A 62 3.23 2.52 -28.26
C ALA A 62 4.05 2.34 -26.97
N LEU A 63 4.26 1.10 -26.54
CA LEU A 63 5.08 0.79 -25.37
C LEU A 63 6.53 1.27 -25.55
N VAL A 64 7.14 1.10 -26.72
CA VAL A 64 8.52 1.53 -26.97
C VAL A 64 8.62 3.06 -26.90
N VAL A 65 7.68 3.77 -27.50
CA VAL A 65 7.63 5.25 -27.46
C VAL A 65 7.59 5.73 -25.99
N ASP A 66 6.68 5.18 -25.22
CA ASP A 66 6.51 5.56 -23.81
C ASP A 66 7.72 5.17 -22.93
N LEU A 67 8.33 4.02 -23.19
CA LEU A 67 9.56 3.62 -22.47
C LEU A 67 10.71 4.59 -22.73
N VAL A 68 10.86 5.07 -23.95
CA VAL A 68 11.88 6.09 -24.32
C VAL A 68 11.59 7.40 -23.58
N ASN A 69 10.34 7.86 -23.61
CA ASN A 69 9.91 9.09 -22.96
C ASN A 69 10.06 9.00 -21.43
N ALA A 70 9.59 7.91 -20.83
CA ALA A 70 9.71 7.68 -19.38
C ALA A 70 11.16 7.60 -18.92
N ARG A 71 12.08 7.12 -19.78
CA ARG A 71 13.50 7.13 -19.49
C ARG A 71 14.08 8.53 -19.54
N LYS A 72 13.78 9.30 -20.59
CA LYS A 72 14.24 10.69 -20.75
C LYS A 72 13.80 11.56 -19.57
N ASN A 73 12.55 11.40 -19.16
CA ASN A 73 11.95 12.14 -18.05
C ASN A 73 12.28 11.56 -16.65
N LYS A 74 13.08 10.50 -16.56
CA LYS A 74 13.44 9.79 -15.30
C LYS A 74 12.24 9.26 -14.51
N THR A 75 11.11 9.03 -15.16
CA THR A 75 9.85 8.59 -14.55
C THR A 75 9.63 7.07 -14.59
N ILE A 76 10.48 6.33 -15.31
CA ILE A 76 10.35 4.88 -15.50
C ILE A 76 10.24 4.11 -14.17
N GLY A 77 10.89 4.58 -13.10
CA GLY A 77 10.81 3.96 -11.79
C GLY A 77 9.39 4.01 -11.18
N LYS A 78 8.64 5.09 -11.42
CA LYS A 78 7.25 5.26 -10.96
C LYS A 78 6.33 4.30 -11.71
N VAL A 79 6.46 4.23 -13.04
CA VAL A 79 5.71 3.29 -13.90
C VAL A 79 5.99 1.84 -13.50
N ALA A 80 7.26 1.48 -13.43
CA ALA A 80 7.70 0.14 -13.06
C ALA A 80 7.17 -0.29 -11.67
N THR A 81 7.12 0.63 -10.71
CA THR A 81 6.58 0.36 -9.38
C THR A 81 5.07 0.16 -9.42
N ARG A 82 4.35 0.94 -10.24
CA ARG A 82 2.89 0.79 -10.40
C ARG A 82 2.52 -0.59 -10.94
N VAL A 83 3.15 -1.00 -12.06
CA VAL A 83 2.88 -2.30 -12.68
C VAL A 83 3.36 -3.46 -11.80
N ASN A 84 4.48 -3.28 -11.07
CA ASN A 84 5.00 -4.32 -10.18
C ASN A 84 4.10 -4.65 -8.99
N ARG A 85 3.16 -3.78 -8.65
CA ARG A 85 2.12 -4.08 -7.64
C ARG A 85 1.14 -5.13 -8.14
N GLU A 86 0.77 -5.05 -9.41
CA GLU A 86 -0.12 -6.03 -10.03
C GLU A 86 0.62 -7.35 -10.32
N LEU A 87 1.82 -7.27 -10.93
CA LEU A 87 2.62 -8.44 -11.26
C LEU A 87 4.06 -8.29 -10.78
N SER A 88 4.45 -9.15 -9.83
CA SER A 88 5.78 -9.15 -9.25
C SER A 88 6.87 -9.42 -10.28
N GLY A 89 8.00 -8.71 -10.17
CA GLY A 89 9.16 -8.87 -11.06
C GLY A 89 9.04 -8.10 -12.37
N THR A 90 8.01 -7.25 -12.55
CA THR A 90 7.92 -6.33 -13.69
C THR A 90 8.78 -5.09 -13.52
N ARG A 91 9.16 -4.71 -12.29
CA ARG A 91 10.02 -3.56 -12.04
C ARG A 91 11.35 -3.64 -12.79
N SER A 92 12.04 -4.77 -12.70
CA SER A 92 13.29 -4.99 -13.44
C SER A 92 13.07 -5.10 -14.95
N LEU A 93 11.92 -5.62 -15.38
CA LEU A 93 11.55 -5.70 -16.79
C LEU A 93 11.46 -4.30 -17.41
N PHE A 94 10.66 -3.40 -16.82
CA PHE A 94 10.50 -2.03 -17.31
C PHE A 94 11.80 -1.24 -17.30
N THR A 95 12.53 -1.25 -16.18
CA THR A 95 13.78 -0.49 -16.04
C THR A 95 14.89 -0.97 -16.98
N SER A 96 14.99 -2.29 -17.22
CA SER A 96 15.99 -2.84 -18.15
C SER A 96 15.60 -2.64 -19.61
N SER A 97 14.29 -2.71 -19.94
CA SER A 97 13.81 -2.46 -21.29
C SER A 97 13.95 -1.00 -21.69
N ALA A 98 13.61 -0.07 -20.79
CA ALA A 98 13.77 1.35 -21.03
C ALA A 98 15.23 1.76 -21.32
N LYS A 99 16.21 1.09 -20.73
CA LYS A 99 17.64 1.34 -21.03
C LYS A 99 18.04 1.05 -22.46
N LYS A 100 17.28 0.19 -23.16
CA LYS A 100 17.58 -0.27 -24.52
C LYS A 100 16.50 0.11 -25.52
N ALA A 101 15.42 0.78 -25.08
CA ALA A 101 14.26 1.10 -25.90
C ALA A 101 14.58 1.97 -27.10
N ASP A 102 15.47 2.95 -26.95
CA ASP A 102 15.98 3.84 -27.99
C ASP A 102 16.74 3.15 -29.14
N LYS A 103 17.23 1.92 -28.90
CA LYS A 103 17.95 1.11 -29.89
C LYS A 103 17.10 0.09 -30.61
N LEU A 104 15.82 -0.04 -30.22
CA LEU A 104 14.91 -1.02 -30.81
C LEU A 104 14.43 -0.52 -32.18
N LYS A 105 14.32 -1.44 -33.14
CA LYS A 105 13.83 -1.20 -34.49
C LYS A 105 12.60 -2.04 -34.76
N PRO A 106 11.68 -1.58 -35.60
CA PRO A 106 10.55 -2.38 -36.07
C PRO A 106 11.01 -3.70 -36.72
N PRO A 107 10.27 -4.80 -36.58
CA PRO A 107 9.05 -4.94 -35.81
C PRO A 107 9.31 -5.01 -34.29
N TYR A 108 8.66 -4.13 -33.51
CA TYR A 108 8.90 -3.96 -32.07
C TYR A 108 8.47 -5.17 -31.25
N LYS A 109 7.43 -5.88 -31.67
CA LYS A 109 6.99 -7.14 -31.07
C LYS A 109 8.14 -8.17 -31.01
N LYS A 110 8.83 -8.34 -32.13
CA LYS A 110 9.98 -9.27 -32.24
C LYS A 110 11.17 -8.77 -31.38
N SER A 111 11.47 -7.49 -31.47
CA SER A 111 12.59 -6.85 -30.79
C SER A 111 12.44 -6.88 -29.26
N LEU A 112 11.26 -6.57 -28.72
CA LEU A 112 10.98 -6.61 -27.28
C LEU A 112 10.93 -8.05 -26.75
N LYS A 113 10.32 -9.00 -27.49
CA LYS A 113 10.32 -10.42 -27.10
C LYS A 113 11.75 -10.99 -27.05
N LYS A 114 12.63 -10.61 -27.99
CA LYS A 114 14.04 -10.98 -27.99
C LYS A 114 14.79 -10.35 -26.82
N LEU A 115 14.49 -9.10 -26.47
CA LEU A 115 15.11 -8.40 -25.37
C LEU A 115 14.81 -9.06 -24.01
N LYS A 116 13.54 -9.43 -23.78
CA LYS A 116 13.08 -10.09 -22.55
C LYS A 116 11.88 -10.98 -22.85
N LYS A 117 11.98 -12.29 -22.60
CA LYS A 117 10.89 -13.25 -22.77
C LYS A 117 9.59 -12.90 -22.01
N LYS A 118 9.70 -12.12 -20.91
CA LYS A 118 8.51 -11.68 -20.15
C LYS A 118 7.55 -10.82 -20.99
N TRP A 119 8.02 -10.15 -22.04
CA TRP A 119 7.15 -9.37 -22.94
C TRP A 119 6.24 -10.24 -23.82
N SER A 120 6.54 -11.55 -23.97
CA SER A 120 5.64 -12.49 -24.64
C SER A 120 4.56 -13.05 -23.72
N LYS A 121 4.64 -12.80 -22.41
CA LYS A 121 3.63 -13.29 -21.47
C LYS A 121 2.42 -12.37 -21.43
N LEU A 122 1.24 -12.95 -21.62
CA LEU A 122 -0.03 -12.24 -21.55
C LEU A 122 -0.24 -11.55 -20.19
N GLU A 123 0.15 -12.21 -19.11
CA GLU A 123 0.08 -11.68 -17.75
C GLU A 123 0.73 -10.28 -17.60
N THR A 124 1.83 -10.02 -18.34
CA THR A 124 2.52 -8.72 -18.29
C THR A 124 1.65 -7.62 -18.88
N TRP A 125 0.96 -7.89 -19.98
CA TRP A 125 0.07 -6.96 -20.65
C TRP A 125 -1.23 -6.75 -19.86
N GLN A 126 -1.77 -7.83 -19.28
CA GLN A 126 -2.90 -7.77 -18.37
C GLN A 126 -2.60 -6.90 -17.14
N ALA A 127 -1.42 -7.05 -16.54
CA ALA A 127 -0.99 -6.21 -15.43
C ALA A 127 -0.86 -4.72 -15.84
N MET A 128 -0.43 -4.43 -17.08
CA MET A 128 -0.41 -3.07 -17.60
C MET A 128 -1.84 -2.55 -17.81
N LYS A 129 -2.75 -3.36 -18.35
CA LYS A 129 -4.16 -2.99 -18.54
C LYS A 129 -4.83 -2.65 -17.20
N VAL A 130 -4.66 -3.46 -16.17
CA VAL A 130 -5.16 -3.14 -14.82
C VAL A 130 -4.53 -1.86 -14.29
N SER A 131 -3.22 -1.64 -14.57
CA SER A 131 -2.50 -0.45 -14.14
C SER A 131 -2.91 0.82 -14.89
N SER A 132 -3.44 0.72 -16.12
CA SER A 132 -3.90 1.86 -16.92
C SER A 132 -5.27 2.39 -16.48
N ASN A 133 -6.05 1.62 -15.73
CA ASN A 133 -7.31 2.10 -15.18
C ASN A 133 -7.04 3.17 -14.12
N VAL A 134 -7.61 4.36 -14.34
CA VAL A 134 -7.51 5.52 -13.44
C VAL A 134 -8.23 5.24 -12.13
N PHE A 135 -9.44 4.66 -12.22
CA PHE A 135 -10.19 4.21 -11.04
C PHE A 135 -9.92 2.72 -10.83
N THR A 136 -9.38 2.39 -9.67
CA THR A 136 -9.05 1.01 -9.33
C THR A 136 -9.43 0.68 -7.89
N PHE A 137 -10.04 -0.46 -7.70
CA PHE A 137 -10.24 -1.06 -6.39
C PHE A 137 -9.13 -2.07 -6.05
N GLY A 138 -8.11 -2.18 -6.89
CA GLY A 138 -7.02 -3.15 -6.75
C GLY A 138 -6.28 -3.04 -5.42
N TYR A 139 -6.11 -1.82 -4.88
CA TYR A 139 -5.46 -1.63 -3.57
C TYR A 139 -6.33 -2.11 -2.40
N ILE A 140 -7.65 -1.87 -2.49
CA ILE A 140 -8.61 -2.34 -1.48
C ILE A 140 -8.72 -3.87 -1.55
N ALA A 141 -8.83 -4.40 -2.76
CA ALA A 141 -8.82 -5.85 -2.99
C ALA A 141 -7.54 -6.50 -2.44
N ALA A 142 -6.37 -5.91 -2.70
CA ALA A 142 -5.10 -6.40 -2.18
C ALA A 142 -5.02 -6.38 -0.64
N ALA A 143 -5.62 -5.38 0.01
CA ALA A 143 -5.71 -5.33 1.47
C ALA A 143 -6.59 -6.45 2.06
N LEU A 144 -7.49 -7.01 1.26
CA LEU A 144 -8.34 -8.15 1.59
C LEU A 144 -7.80 -9.48 1.04
N ASP A 145 -6.52 -9.52 0.62
CA ASP A 145 -5.86 -10.66 -0.01
C ASP A 145 -6.51 -11.13 -1.33
N TYR A 146 -7.20 -10.21 -2.05
CA TYR A 146 -7.71 -10.43 -3.40
C TYR A 146 -6.86 -9.73 -4.45
N LYS A 147 -6.97 -10.18 -5.70
CA LYS A 147 -6.33 -9.61 -6.89
C LYS A 147 -7.41 -9.22 -7.88
N LEU A 148 -7.28 -8.04 -8.46
CA LEU A 148 -8.12 -7.59 -9.58
C LEU A 148 -7.50 -8.11 -10.89
N ASN A 149 -8.28 -8.87 -11.66
CA ASN A 149 -7.87 -9.38 -12.96
C ASN A 149 -8.13 -8.35 -14.07
N ALA A 150 -7.59 -8.59 -15.27
CA ALA A 150 -7.75 -7.70 -16.42
C ALA A 150 -9.18 -7.61 -16.95
N ASP A 151 -9.99 -8.62 -16.68
CA ASP A 151 -11.43 -8.69 -16.99
C ASP A 151 -12.33 -8.01 -15.94
N GLY A 152 -11.73 -7.44 -14.91
CA GLY A 152 -12.46 -6.82 -13.78
C GLY A 152 -12.91 -7.80 -12.70
N SER A 153 -12.68 -9.10 -12.85
CA SER A 153 -13.01 -10.11 -11.85
C SER A 153 -12.05 -10.07 -10.66
N LEU A 154 -12.56 -10.48 -9.49
CA LEU A 154 -11.74 -10.62 -8.27
C LEU A 154 -11.36 -12.09 -8.09
N SER A 155 -10.09 -12.36 -7.93
CA SER A 155 -9.57 -13.68 -7.57
C SER A 155 -8.72 -13.60 -6.30
N LEU A 156 -8.59 -14.70 -5.59
CA LEU A 156 -7.70 -14.77 -4.44
C LEU A 156 -6.25 -14.55 -4.88
N GLN A 157 -5.50 -13.81 -4.07
CA GLN A 157 -4.05 -13.63 -4.26
C GLN A 157 -3.32 -14.98 -4.18
N ASP A 158 -2.16 -15.05 -4.82
CA ASP A 158 -1.23 -16.16 -4.66
C ASP A 158 -0.92 -16.39 -3.17
N GLU A 159 -0.78 -17.65 -2.76
CA GLU A 159 -0.60 -18.05 -1.36
C GLU A 159 0.54 -17.28 -0.65
N LYS A 160 1.63 -17.02 -1.34
CA LYS A 160 2.78 -16.25 -0.84
C LYS A 160 2.48 -14.78 -0.55
N ARG A 161 1.39 -14.25 -1.11
CA ARG A 161 0.96 -12.85 -0.95
C ARG A 161 -0.23 -12.69 -0.01
N ARG A 162 -0.90 -13.77 0.38
CA ARG A 162 -2.03 -13.79 1.33
C ARG A 162 -1.53 -13.64 2.76
N ILE A 163 -1.20 -12.42 3.14
CA ILE A 163 -0.66 -12.14 4.47
C ILE A 163 -1.51 -11.16 5.27
N HIS A 164 -2.34 -10.34 4.60
CA HIS A 164 -3.02 -9.21 5.24
C HIS A 164 -4.12 -9.66 6.19
N ILE A 165 -5.01 -10.54 5.76
CA ILE A 165 -6.09 -11.09 6.62
C ILE A 165 -5.50 -11.80 7.84
N LYS A 166 -4.45 -12.62 7.64
CA LYS A 166 -3.77 -13.30 8.74
C LYS A 166 -3.16 -12.31 9.74
N LEU A 167 -2.55 -11.22 9.25
CA LEU A 167 -1.98 -10.18 10.11
C LEU A 167 -3.07 -9.41 10.86
N TYR A 168 -4.19 -9.09 10.22
CA TYR A 168 -5.32 -8.43 10.88
C TYR A 168 -5.89 -9.28 12.01
N LEU A 169 -6.16 -10.57 11.75
CA LEU A 169 -6.68 -11.48 12.77
C LEU A 169 -5.69 -11.62 13.93
N ARG A 170 -4.40 -11.77 13.64
CA ARG A 170 -3.37 -11.84 14.69
C ARG A 170 -3.28 -10.57 15.52
N THR A 171 -3.41 -9.40 14.86
CA THR A 171 -3.40 -8.12 15.57
C THR A 171 -4.60 -7.99 16.49
N LEU A 172 -5.79 -8.38 16.03
CA LEU A 172 -7.01 -8.39 16.85
C LEU A 172 -6.89 -9.36 18.03
N GLU A 173 -6.36 -10.57 17.80
CA GLU A 173 -6.12 -11.56 18.84
C GLU A 173 -5.17 -11.00 19.93
N ILE A 174 -4.03 -10.47 19.52
CA ILE A 174 -3.06 -9.87 20.46
C ILE A 174 -3.67 -8.68 21.20
N SER A 175 -4.39 -7.81 20.51
CA SER A 175 -5.07 -6.66 21.12
C SER A 175 -6.07 -7.10 22.18
N LEU A 176 -6.86 -8.14 21.89
CA LEU A 176 -7.84 -8.67 22.80
C LEU A 176 -7.18 -9.27 24.06
N ILE A 177 -6.13 -10.08 23.87
CA ILE A 177 -5.36 -10.68 24.97
C ILE A 177 -4.78 -9.57 25.86
N VAL A 178 -4.12 -8.56 25.25
CA VAL A 178 -3.52 -7.45 26.01
C VAL A 178 -4.60 -6.64 26.74
N THR A 179 -5.74 -6.38 26.11
CA THR A 179 -6.85 -5.65 26.73
C THR A 179 -7.42 -6.41 27.94
N ILE A 180 -7.64 -7.73 27.80
CA ILE A 180 -8.13 -8.58 28.90
C ILE A 180 -7.09 -8.60 30.03
N ALA A 181 -5.82 -8.80 29.72
CA ALA A 181 -4.76 -8.81 30.72
C ALA A 181 -4.66 -7.45 31.44
N ALA A 182 -4.75 -6.35 30.70
CA ALA A 182 -4.74 -5.00 31.28
C ALA A 182 -5.94 -4.73 32.18
N LEU A 183 -7.12 -5.23 31.82
CA LEU A 183 -8.32 -5.15 32.66
C LEU A 183 -8.17 -5.99 33.94
N LEU A 184 -7.72 -7.23 33.81
CA LEU A 184 -7.54 -8.14 34.95
C LEU A 184 -6.52 -7.65 35.97
N LEU A 185 -5.46 -6.99 35.52
CA LEU A 185 -4.43 -6.43 36.38
C LEU A 185 -4.77 -5.01 36.85
N GLY A 186 -5.29 -4.19 35.95
CA GLY A 186 -5.55 -2.78 36.21
C GLY A 186 -6.78 -2.56 37.09
N TYR A 187 -7.86 -3.34 36.87
CA TYR A 187 -9.09 -3.16 37.65
C TYR A 187 -8.92 -3.39 39.16
N PRO A 188 -8.28 -4.49 39.63
CA PRO A 188 -8.02 -4.67 41.06
C PRO A 188 -7.16 -3.56 41.67
N ILE A 189 -6.14 -3.10 40.94
CA ILE A 189 -5.27 -2.00 41.40
C ILE A 189 -6.07 -0.69 41.48
N ALA A 190 -6.86 -0.37 40.48
CA ALA A 190 -7.72 0.80 40.47
C ALA A 190 -8.75 0.79 41.60
N TYR A 191 -9.39 -0.36 41.84
CA TYR A 191 -10.33 -0.57 42.92
C TYR A 191 -9.65 -0.42 44.29
N LEU A 192 -8.46 -0.99 44.48
CA LEU A 192 -7.67 -0.87 45.69
C LEU A 192 -7.31 0.61 45.95
N MET A 193 -6.87 1.32 44.94
CA MET A 193 -6.55 2.76 45.05
C MET A 193 -7.74 3.63 45.41
N ALA A 194 -8.95 3.27 44.92
CA ALA A 194 -10.19 3.98 45.24
C ALA A 194 -10.68 3.72 46.67
N SER A 195 -10.36 2.55 47.25
CA SER A 195 -10.85 2.15 48.57
C SER A 195 -9.89 2.49 49.73
N LEU A 196 -8.62 2.79 49.44
CA LEU A 196 -7.60 3.06 50.46
C LEU A 196 -7.56 4.55 50.86
N PRO A 197 -7.05 4.87 52.08
CA PRO A 197 -6.80 6.25 52.49
C PRO A 197 -5.87 6.97 51.52
N LEU A 198 -6.08 8.26 51.32
CA LEU A 198 -5.36 9.13 50.37
C LEU A 198 -3.81 8.97 50.42
N ARG A 199 -3.26 8.78 51.60
CA ARG A 199 -1.80 8.64 51.80
C ARG A 199 -1.26 7.37 51.13
N THR A 200 -1.93 6.28 51.31
CA THR A 200 -1.55 4.97 50.74
C THR A 200 -1.90 4.89 49.24
N SER A 201 -3.03 5.45 48.84
CA SER A 201 -3.44 5.56 47.44
C SER A 201 -2.43 6.36 46.62
N ASN A 202 -1.95 7.51 47.12
CA ASN A 202 -0.93 8.32 46.44
C ASN A 202 0.41 7.57 46.28
N LEU A 203 0.80 6.78 47.29
CA LEU A 203 2.03 5.98 47.18
C LEU A 203 1.89 4.87 46.10
N LEU A 204 0.74 4.21 46.03
CA LEU A 204 0.44 3.25 44.98
C LEU A 204 0.38 3.93 43.59
N LEU A 205 -0.17 5.14 43.50
CA LEU A 205 -0.21 5.89 42.26
C LEU A 205 1.22 6.21 41.75
N ILE A 206 2.13 6.60 42.64
CA ILE A 206 3.54 6.82 42.27
C ILE A 206 4.17 5.52 41.76
N LEU A 207 3.95 4.40 42.43
CA LEU A 207 4.45 3.08 41.99
C LEU A 207 3.92 2.65 40.63
N VAL A 208 2.64 2.89 40.36
CA VAL A 208 2.00 2.58 39.06
C VAL A 208 2.53 3.51 37.93
N LEU A 209 2.82 4.77 38.25
CA LEU A 209 3.33 5.75 37.28
C LEU A 209 4.85 5.64 37.06
N LEU A 210 5.60 5.04 38.00
CA LEU A 210 7.06 4.92 37.91
C LEU A 210 7.55 4.29 36.59
N PRO A 211 6.93 3.22 36.05
CA PRO A 211 7.30 2.67 34.76
C PRO A 211 7.05 3.63 33.59
N PHE A 212 6.12 4.58 33.70
CA PHE A 212 5.85 5.58 32.66
C PHE A 212 6.99 6.61 32.52
N TRP A 213 7.67 6.91 33.64
CA TRP A 213 8.76 7.88 33.65
C TRP A 213 10.08 7.31 33.16
N THR A 214 10.16 5.96 33.03
CA THR A 214 11.33 5.34 32.40
C THR A 214 11.22 5.42 30.88
N SER A 215 12.26 5.95 30.25
CA SER A 215 12.35 6.02 28.79
C SER A 215 12.19 4.63 28.16
N LEU A 216 11.50 4.55 27.01
CA LEU A 216 11.36 3.30 26.24
C LEU A 216 12.73 2.68 25.92
N LEU A 217 13.72 3.52 25.59
CA LEU A 217 15.10 3.09 25.31
C LEU A 217 15.75 2.44 26.53
N VAL A 218 15.58 3.02 27.73
CA VAL A 218 16.12 2.42 28.97
C VAL A 218 15.48 1.07 29.27
N ARG A 219 14.16 0.95 29.06
CA ARG A 219 13.45 -0.35 29.19
C ARG A 219 13.97 -1.40 28.23
N THR A 220 14.09 -1.08 26.95
CA THR A 220 14.54 -2.04 25.92
C THR A 220 16.00 -2.44 26.13
N THR A 221 16.89 -1.50 26.48
CA THR A 221 18.30 -1.82 26.79
C THR A 221 18.45 -2.68 28.05
N ALA A 222 17.65 -2.46 29.09
CA ALA A 222 17.66 -3.29 30.28
C ALA A 222 17.24 -4.76 29.98
N TRP A 223 16.25 -4.96 29.10
CA TRP A 223 15.84 -6.30 28.67
C TRP A 223 16.90 -7.02 27.80
N ILE A 224 17.70 -6.28 27.03
CA ILE A 224 18.79 -6.85 26.21
C ILE A 224 20.01 -7.21 27.07
N ALA A 225 20.21 -6.50 28.20
CA ALA A 225 21.34 -6.70 29.11
C ALA A 225 21.11 -7.83 30.15
N MET A 226 19.89 -8.36 30.28
CA MET A 226 19.53 -9.53 31.07
C MET A 226 19.58 -10.81 30.23
#